data_4278147bf18005a05a870f934ab02bc2
#
_entry.id   4278147bf18005a05a870f934ab02bc2
#
_cell.length_a   1.000
_cell.length_b   1.000
_cell.length_c   1.000
_cell.angle_alpha   90.00
_cell.angle_beta   90.00
_cell.angle_gamma   90.00
#
_symmetry.space_group_name_H-M   'P 1'
#
loop_
_entity.id
_entity.type
_entity.pdbx_description
1 polymer ?
#
loop_
_entity_poly.entity_id
_entity_poly.type
_entity_poly.pdbx_seq_one_letter_code
_entity_poly.pdbx_strand_id
1 'polypeptide(L)'
;LIVSNNDFFVSSILLSKPNFISYKNITGKTMFLDGKSKNVFLKNRIAVIENADPGFDWIFSKGIKGLITKFGGVNSHMSIRCEELNMPAIIGFGEDNFRKLKDNSIINIDCKLQKINIGELED
;
A
#
# COMPACT_ATOMS: atom_id res chain seq x y z
N LEU A 1 -18.69 1.51 -11.29
CA LEU A 1 -18.67 1.59 -11.47
C LEU A 1 -18.81 1.90 -11.73
N ILE A 2 -18.74 2.06 -11.85
CA ILE A 2 -18.76 2.38 -12.14
C ILE A 2 -18.96 2.50 -12.60
N VAL A 3 -19.00 2.58 -12.75
CA VAL A 3 -19.13 2.71 -13.21
C VAL A 3 -19.32 3.10 -13.46
N SER A 4 -19.59 3.10 -13.57
CA SER A 4 -19.66 3.55 -13.87
C SER A 4 -19.61 4.06 -14.16
N ASN A 5 -19.43 4.34 -14.40
CA ASN A 5 -19.12 4.81 -14.71
C ASN A 5 -18.64 4.86 -14.98
N ASN A 6 -18.28 4.62 -15.24
CA ASN A 6 -17.57 4.52 -15.49
C ASN A 6 -17.05 3.87 -16.04
N ASP A 7 -17.06 3.67 -16.36
CA ASP A 7 -16.58 2.79 -16.92
C ASP A 7 -16.19 2.90 -18.23
N PHE A 8 -16.15 3.73 -19.18
CA PHE A 8 -15.77 3.77 -20.36
C PHE A 8 -14.46 4.26 -20.58
N PHE A 9 -13.72 4.86 -19.88
CA PHE A 9 -12.38 5.19 -20.08
C PHE A 9 -11.59 4.14 -19.54
N VAL A 10 -11.77 2.98 -19.84
CA VAL A 10 -11.26 1.88 -19.24
C VAL A 10 -9.83 1.57 -19.49
N SER A 11 -9.30 1.80 -20.66
CA SER A 11 -7.95 1.36 -20.93
C SER A 11 -6.92 2.09 -20.07
N SER A 12 -7.06 3.37 -19.87
CA SER A 12 -6.06 4.04 -19.06
C SER A 12 -6.19 3.65 -17.60
N ILE A 13 -7.38 3.29 -17.17
CA ILE A 13 -7.52 2.87 -15.82
C ILE A 13 -6.83 1.54 -15.59
N LEU A 14 -6.89 0.66 -16.55
CA LEU A 14 -6.25 -0.64 -16.38
C LEU A 14 -4.75 -0.50 -16.24
N LEU A 15 -4.15 0.50 -16.84
CA LEU A 15 -2.73 0.66 -16.76
C LEU A 15 -2.24 1.09 -15.39
N SER A 16 -3.11 1.62 -14.57
CA SER A 16 -2.69 2.05 -13.25
C SER A 16 -3.33 1.24 -12.15
N LYS A 17 -3.74 0.03 -12.44
CA LYS A 17 -4.36 -0.80 -11.44
C LYS A 17 -3.34 -1.24 -10.40
N PRO A 18 -3.64 -1.12 -9.13
CA PRO A 18 -2.69 -1.52 -8.08
C PRO A 18 -2.50 -3.02 -8.03
N ASN A 19 -1.35 -3.44 -7.54
CA ASN A 19 -1.02 -4.85 -7.36
C ASN A 19 -1.12 -5.22 -5.89
N PHE A 20 -2.07 -6.09 -5.57
CA PHE A 20 -2.24 -6.55 -4.19
C PHE A 20 -1.43 -7.83 -3.98
N ILE A 21 -0.67 -7.87 -2.90
CA ILE A 21 0.20 -9.00 -2.59
C ILE A 21 -0.37 -9.74 -1.38
N SER A 22 -0.38 -11.06 -1.43
CA SER A 22 -0.92 -11.96 -0.43
C SER A 22 -2.45 -12.00 -0.51
N TYR A 23 -3.08 -12.73 0.39
CA TYR A 23 -4.55 -12.81 0.42
C TYR A 23 -5.07 -12.44 1.80
N LYS A 24 -4.24 -11.78 2.59
CA LYS A 24 -4.63 -11.44 3.95
C LYS A 24 -5.50 -10.21 4.02
N ASN A 25 -6.21 -10.09 5.11
CA ASN A 25 -7.05 -8.93 5.38
C ASN A 25 -6.54 -8.34 6.68
N ILE A 26 -6.01 -7.13 6.64
CA ILE A 26 -5.42 -6.51 7.82
C ILE A 26 -5.97 -5.11 8.02
N THR A 27 -5.95 -4.69 9.26
CA THR A 27 -6.32 -3.33 9.62
C THR A 27 -5.20 -2.75 10.47
N GLY A 28 -4.78 -1.57 10.19
CA GLY A 28 -3.71 -0.94 10.94
C GLY A 28 -3.62 0.54 10.66
N LYS A 29 -2.70 1.17 11.39
CA LYS A 29 -2.47 2.59 11.25
C LYS A 29 -1.34 2.84 10.29
N THR A 30 -1.50 3.79 9.41
CA THR A 30 -0.47 4.12 8.43
C THR A 30 0.69 4.87 9.06
N MET A 31 1.86 4.72 8.48
CA MET A 31 3.02 5.50 8.85
C MET A 31 3.76 5.84 7.56
N PHE A 32 3.72 7.12 7.19
CA PHE A 32 4.39 7.57 5.97
C PHE A 32 5.88 7.72 6.25
N LEU A 33 6.70 7.21 5.34
CA LEU A 33 8.15 7.26 5.50
C LEU A 33 8.76 8.02 4.35
N ASP A 34 9.74 8.85 4.65
CA ASP A 34 10.41 9.66 3.64
C ASP A 34 11.79 9.14 3.28
N GLY A 35 12.21 8.04 3.85
CA GLY A 35 13.51 7.47 3.55
C GLY A 35 14.66 8.07 4.31
N LYS A 36 14.44 9.11 5.09
CA LYS A 36 15.54 9.78 5.78
C LYS A 36 15.67 9.34 7.21
N SER A 37 14.58 9.10 7.90
CA SER A 37 14.63 8.75 9.29
C SER A 37 14.34 7.28 9.45
N LYS A 38 15.20 6.56 10.14
CA LYS A 38 15.01 5.14 10.37
C LYS A 38 14.68 4.85 11.83
N ASN A 39 14.56 5.89 12.63
CA ASN A 39 14.24 5.71 14.03
C ASN A 39 12.76 5.94 14.26
N VAL A 40 11.91 5.21 13.52
CA VAL A 40 10.49 5.37 13.66
C VAL A 40 9.89 4.08 14.20
N PHE A 41 8.79 4.21 14.92
CA PHE A 41 8.13 3.06 15.48
C PHE A 41 7.16 2.51 14.44
N LEU A 42 7.48 1.34 13.91
CA LEU A 42 6.70 0.74 12.83
C LEU A 42 5.98 -0.53 13.22
N LYS A 43 6.17 -1.02 14.44
CA LYS A 43 5.58 -2.28 14.81
C LYS A 43 4.07 -2.23 14.70
N ASN A 44 3.49 -3.19 14.00
CA ASN A 44 2.06 -3.29 13.76
C ASN A 44 1.49 -2.12 12.98
N ARG A 45 2.34 -1.39 12.24
CA ARG A 45 1.87 -0.29 11.41
C ARG A 45 1.90 -0.70 9.95
N ILE A 46 1.16 0.04 9.13
CA ILE A 46 1.21 -0.14 7.70
C ILE A 46 2.14 0.93 7.16
N ALA A 47 3.29 0.50 6.64
CA ALA A 47 4.27 1.44 6.12
C ALA A 47 3.82 1.95 4.75
N VAL A 48 3.96 3.24 4.52
CA VAL A 48 3.57 3.88 3.26
C VAL A 48 4.78 4.60 2.70
N ILE A 49 5.22 4.18 1.52
CA ILE A 49 6.40 4.76 0.88
C ILE A 49 6.08 5.13 -0.55
N GLU A 50 6.89 5.98 -1.15
CA GLU A 50 6.62 6.38 -2.52
C GLU A 50 7.12 5.37 -3.53
N ASN A 51 8.34 4.94 -3.43
CA ASN A 51 8.92 4.05 -4.43
C ASN A 51 9.21 2.67 -3.85
N ALA A 52 8.99 1.65 -4.65
CA ALA A 52 9.26 0.28 -4.25
C ALA A 52 10.76 0.01 -4.37
N ASP A 53 11.56 0.64 -3.56
CA ASP A 53 12.99 0.81 -3.69
C ASP A 53 13.72 -0.05 -2.67
N PRO A 54 14.79 -0.73 -3.04
CA PRO A 54 15.55 -1.53 -2.06
C PRO A 54 16.05 -0.75 -0.86
N GLY A 55 16.18 0.57 -1.00
CA GLY A 55 16.59 1.40 0.12
C GLY A 55 15.66 1.36 1.31
N PHE A 56 14.43 0.84 1.14
CA PHE A 56 13.49 0.70 2.23
C PHE A 56 13.45 -0.71 2.81
N ASP A 57 14.37 -1.58 2.41
CA ASP A 57 14.32 -2.98 2.85
C ASP A 57 14.37 -3.13 4.37
N TRP A 58 14.93 -2.15 5.06
CA TRP A 58 15.04 -2.18 6.51
C TRP A 58 13.68 -2.21 7.22
N ILE A 59 12.62 -1.78 6.56
CA ILE A 59 11.31 -1.73 7.21
C ILE A 59 10.80 -3.12 7.56
N PHE A 60 11.22 -4.14 6.82
CA PHE A 60 10.72 -5.48 7.06
C PHE A 60 11.19 -6.05 8.39
N SER A 61 12.27 -5.52 8.95
CA SER A 61 12.74 -5.97 10.25
C SER A 61 12.08 -5.23 11.40
N LYS A 62 11.18 -4.29 11.11
CA LYS A 62 10.58 -3.46 12.14
C LYS A 62 9.19 -3.96 12.58
N GLY A 63 8.74 -5.08 12.07
CA GLY A 63 7.46 -5.65 12.49
C GLY A 63 6.24 -4.97 11.88
N ILE A 64 6.38 -4.49 10.65
CA ILE A 64 5.24 -3.85 10.00
C ILE A 64 4.15 -4.86 9.71
N LYS A 65 2.92 -4.38 9.62
CA LYS A 65 1.78 -5.21 9.38
C LYS A 65 1.44 -5.27 7.90
N GLY A 66 1.79 -4.27 7.16
CA GLY A 66 1.53 -4.20 5.72
C GLY A 66 2.33 -3.08 5.09
N LEU A 67 2.24 -2.98 3.77
CA LEU A 67 3.01 -2.00 3.02
C LEU A 67 2.19 -1.44 1.88
N ILE A 68 2.28 -0.14 1.63
CA ILE A 68 1.70 0.48 0.46
C ILE A 68 2.78 1.30 -0.22
N THR A 69 2.97 1.11 -1.54
CA THR A 69 3.87 1.95 -2.29
C THR A 69 3.08 2.75 -3.32
N LYS A 70 3.49 3.98 -3.57
CA LYS A 70 2.85 4.81 -4.57
C LYS A 70 3.21 4.32 -5.96
N PHE A 71 4.47 4.01 -6.20
CA PHE A 71 4.96 3.55 -7.49
C PHE A 71 5.61 2.18 -7.35
N GLY A 72 5.66 1.45 -8.43
CA GLY A 72 6.31 0.14 -8.46
C GLY A 72 5.42 -0.87 -9.15
N GLY A 73 6.01 -1.95 -9.62
CA GLY A 73 5.28 -3.00 -10.30
C GLY A 73 5.47 -4.34 -9.63
N VAL A 74 4.86 -5.36 -10.19
CA VAL A 74 4.92 -6.70 -9.62
C VAL A 74 6.33 -7.26 -9.59
N ASN A 75 7.20 -6.72 -10.42
CA ASN A 75 8.59 -7.20 -10.44
C ASN A 75 9.53 -6.31 -9.64
N SER A 76 9.00 -5.36 -8.89
CA SER A 76 9.85 -4.50 -8.08
C SER A 76 10.40 -5.28 -6.90
N HIS A 77 11.49 -4.79 -6.34
CA HIS A 77 12.14 -5.42 -5.19
C HIS A 77 11.16 -5.59 -4.04
N MET A 78 10.40 -4.55 -3.73
CA MET A 78 9.49 -4.61 -2.59
C MET A 78 8.33 -5.58 -2.84
N SER A 79 7.87 -5.69 -4.07
CA SER A 79 6.83 -6.64 -4.39
C SER A 79 7.31 -8.07 -4.17
N ILE A 80 8.51 -8.37 -4.62
CA ILE A 80 9.09 -9.69 -4.46
C ILE A 80 9.31 -10.00 -2.98
N ARG A 81 9.82 -9.02 -2.23
CA ARG A 81 10.03 -9.23 -0.79
C ARG A 81 8.72 -9.47 -0.05
N CYS A 82 7.68 -8.71 -0.39
CA CYS A 82 6.39 -8.91 0.26
C CYS A 82 5.81 -10.28 -0.05
N GLU A 83 6.01 -10.74 -1.29
CA GLU A 83 5.53 -12.04 -1.64
C GLU A 83 6.27 -13.13 -0.89
N GLU A 84 7.58 -13.01 -0.77
CA GLU A 84 8.37 -13.98 -0.02
C GLU A 84 7.97 -14.05 1.44
N LEU A 85 7.64 -12.93 2.02
CA LEU A 85 7.27 -12.84 3.43
C LEU A 85 5.78 -13.04 3.69
N ASN A 86 5.01 -13.22 2.62
CA ASN A 86 3.56 -13.28 2.69
C ASN A 86 3.01 -12.03 3.41
N MET A 87 3.59 -10.88 3.09
CA MET A 87 3.25 -9.61 3.70
C MET A 87 2.15 -8.95 2.90
N PRO A 88 1.02 -8.58 3.50
CA PRO A 88 -0.03 -7.89 2.78
C PRO A 88 0.48 -6.55 2.26
N ALA A 89 0.28 -6.28 0.99
CA ALA A 89 0.81 -5.06 0.42
C ALA A 89 0.03 -4.63 -0.80
N ILE A 90 0.07 -3.33 -1.07
CA ILE A 90 -0.45 -2.77 -2.30
C ILE A 90 0.73 -2.07 -2.97
N ILE A 91 1.20 -2.62 -4.07
CA ILE A 91 2.35 -2.09 -4.77
C ILE A 91 1.87 -1.32 -6.00
N GLY A 92 2.31 -0.09 -6.13
CA GLY A 92 1.89 0.75 -7.25
C GLY A 92 0.48 1.28 -7.06
N PHE A 93 0.20 1.84 -5.90
CA PHE A 93 -1.13 2.35 -5.60
C PHE A 93 -1.54 3.50 -6.53
N GLY A 94 -0.55 4.22 -7.05
CA GLY A 94 -0.81 5.29 -8.00
C GLY A 94 -1.01 6.63 -7.32
N GLU A 95 -0.77 7.69 -8.09
CA GLU A 95 -0.79 9.02 -7.50
C GLU A 95 -2.17 9.43 -7.00
N ASP A 96 -3.21 9.17 -7.78
CA ASP A 96 -4.54 9.61 -7.38
C ASP A 96 -5.03 8.87 -6.14
N ASN A 97 -4.77 7.57 -6.07
CA ASN A 97 -5.17 6.81 -4.90
C ASN A 97 -4.34 7.17 -3.69
N PHE A 98 -3.04 7.43 -3.92
CA PHE A 98 -2.13 7.76 -2.83
C PHE A 98 -2.55 9.06 -2.15
N ARG A 99 -3.11 9.99 -2.89
CA ARG A 99 -3.56 11.25 -2.29
C ARG A 99 -4.69 11.05 -1.31
N LYS A 100 -5.41 9.94 -1.39
CA LYS A 100 -6.50 9.67 -0.47
C LYS A 100 -6.03 9.13 0.86
N LEU A 101 -4.76 8.76 0.96
CA LEU A 101 -4.22 8.24 2.20
C LEU A 101 -3.76 9.38 3.08
N LYS A 102 -3.89 9.19 4.39
CA LYS A 102 -3.41 10.15 5.36
C LYS A 102 -2.48 9.46 6.31
N ASP A 103 -1.46 10.18 6.76
CA ASP A 103 -0.51 9.65 7.72
C ASP A 103 -1.22 9.40 9.04
N ASN A 104 -0.83 8.37 9.71
CA ASN A 104 -1.30 8.06 11.06
C ASN A 104 -2.83 7.86 11.10
N SER A 105 -3.39 7.29 10.05
CA SER A 105 -4.83 7.01 10.00
C SER A 105 -5.06 5.52 9.88
N ILE A 106 -6.23 5.05 10.26
CA ILE A 106 -6.53 3.63 10.25
C ILE A 106 -7.10 3.24 8.91
N ILE A 107 -6.53 2.20 8.31
CA ILE A 107 -7.02 1.67 7.05
C ILE A 107 -7.11 0.16 7.14
N ASN A 108 -7.90 -0.40 6.26
CA ASN A 108 -8.05 -1.84 6.14
C ASN A 108 -7.65 -2.22 4.72
N ILE A 109 -6.75 -3.18 4.59
CA ILE A 109 -6.34 -3.70 3.30
C ILE A 109 -6.87 -5.11 3.19
N ASP A 110 -7.74 -5.34 2.23
CA ASP A 110 -8.29 -6.67 1.98
C ASP A 110 -7.67 -7.16 0.69
N CYS A 111 -6.59 -7.89 0.79
CA CYS A 111 -5.86 -8.35 -0.39
C CYS A 111 -6.63 -9.40 -1.15
N LYS A 112 -7.47 -10.17 -0.48
CA LYS A 112 -8.23 -11.19 -1.17
C LYS A 112 -9.27 -10.57 -2.09
N LEU A 113 -9.96 -9.54 -1.63
CA LEU A 113 -10.94 -8.86 -2.44
C LEU A 113 -10.34 -7.71 -3.25
N GLN A 114 -9.05 -7.46 -3.04
CA GLN A 114 -8.30 -6.42 -3.74
C GLN A 114 -8.93 -5.05 -3.56
N LYS A 115 -9.18 -4.69 -2.33
CA LYS A 115 -9.72 -3.37 -2.05
C LYS A 115 -9.14 -2.81 -0.75
N ILE A 116 -9.23 -1.51 -0.62
CA ILE A 116 -8.75 -0.82 0.56
C ILE A 116 -9.91 0.00 1.10
N ASN A 117 -10.08 -0.02 2.41
CA ASN A 117 -11.09 0.78 3.07
C ASN A 117 -10.38 1.82 3.92
N ILE A 118 -10.62 3.08 3.64
CA ILE A 118 -9.97 4.17 4.35
C ILE A 118 -10.95 4.70 5.38
N GLY A 119 -10.53 4.61 6.64
CA GLY A 119 -11.36 5.05 7.73
C GLY A 119 -11.50 6.55 7.70
N GLU A 120 -12.70 7.05 7.97
CA GLU A 120 -12.82 8.40 8.07
C GLU A 120 -12.85 8.74 9.46
N LEU A 121 -12.07 9.70 9.85
CA LEU A 121 -12.03 10.05 11.18
C LEU A 121 -13.17 10.90 11.44
N GLU A 122 -13.94 10.54 12.27
CA GLU A 122 -14.96 11.29 12.58
C GLU A 122 -14.66 12.22 13.39
N ASP A 123 -14.60 13.14 13.32
CA ASP A 123 -14.24 14.03 14.11
C ASP A 123 -14.84 14.23 15.12
#